data_195a6e18d83f4f08e176b3db91d7643c
#
_entry.id   195a6e18d83f4f08e176b3db91d7643c
#
_cell.length_a   1.000
_cell.length_b   1.000
_cell.length_c   1.000
_cell.angle_alpha   90.00
_cell.angle_beta   90.00
_cell.angle_gamma   90.00
#
_symmetry.space_group_name_H-M   'P 1'
#
loop_
_entity.id
_entity.type
_entity.pdbx_description
1 polymer ?
#
loop_
_entity_poly.entity_id
_entity_poly.type
_entity_poly.pdbx_seq_one_letter_code
_entity_poly.pdbx_strand_id
1 'polypeptide(L)' 'MTNGIQKGMKCRTTREIRTHGGRLGRFTEGTIQGVIDNLGRQLISVEWDSGVTAYVFFNEIEIKTRVEPEASFF' A
#
# COMPACT_ATOMS: atom_id res chain seq x y z
N MET A 1 -6.98 -12.52 -11.71
CA MET A 1 -5.65 -12.70 -11.44
C MET A 1 -5.08 -11.59 -10.62
N THR A 2 -4.27 -11.93 -9.75
CA THR A 2 -3.76 -10.89 -8.92
C THR A 2 -2.78 -10.07 -9.73
N ASN A 3 -2.60 -8.86 -9.36
CA ASN A 3 -1.68 -7.99 -10.03
C ASN A 3 -0.35 -7.96 -9.29
N GLY A 4 -0.03 -9.03 -8.59
CA GLY A 4 1.25 -9.15 -7.92
C GLY A 4 1.30 -8.55 -6.54
N ILE A 5 0.20 -8.05 -6.02
CA ILE A 5 0.18 -7.48 -4.69
C ILE A 5 0.11 -8.59 -3.66
N GLN A 6 1.01 -8.55 -2.70
CA GLN A 6 1.07 -9.57 -1.67
C GLN A 6 1.27 -8.92 -0.31
N LYS A 7 0.81 -9.63 0.71
CA LYS A 7 1.01 -9.21 2.07
C LYS A 7 2.50 -9.01 2.34
N GLY A 8 2.83 -7.95 3.03
CA GLY A 8 4.20 -7.66 3.37
C GLY A 8 4.91 -6.71 2.42
N MET A 9 4.31 -6.47 1.25
CA MET A 9 4.93 -5.55 0.31
C MET A 9 4.80 -4.13 0.83
N LYS A 10 5.78 -3.31 0.49
CA LYS A 10 5.77 -1.91 0.89
C LYS A 10 5.10 -1.06 -0.17
N CYS A 11 4.46 -0.01 0.30
CA CYS A 11 3.82 0.93 -0.61
C CYS A 11 3.88 2.32 0.00
N ARG A 12 3.49 3.30 -0.79
CA ARG A 12 3.37 4.66 -0.28
C ARG A 12 2.24 5.35 -1.03
N THR A 13 1.67 6.35 -0.39
CA THR A 13 0.59 7.11 -1.01
C THR A 13 1.15 7.97 -2.12
N THR A 14 0.33 8.18 -3.16
CA THR A 14 0.72 9.09 -4.24
C THR A 14 0.12 10.47 -4.01
N ARG A 15 -0.79 10.59 -3.07
CA ARG A 15 -1.45 11.86 -2.77
C ARG A 15 -1.99 11.79 -1.36
N GLU A 16 -2.47 12.90 -0.87
CA GLU A 16 -3.09 12.93 0.44
C GLU A 16 -4.38 12.12 0.41
N ILE A 17 -4.60 11.30 1.42
CA ILE A 17 -5.76 10.44 1.51
C ILE A 17 -6.41 10.62 2.86
N ARG A 18 -7.73 10.72 2.88
CA ARG A 18 -8.48 10.79 4.12
C ARG A 18 -8.96 9.40 4.50
N THR A 19 -8.76 9.03 5.74
CA THR A 19 -9.19 7.74 6.26
C THR A 19 -9.95 7.96 7.55
N HIS A 20 -10.54 6.89 8.06
CA HIS A 20 -11.22 6.95 9.34
C HIS A 20 -10.26 7.29 10.46
N GLY A 21 -9.03 6.91 10.34
CA GLY A 21 -8.03 7.17 11.36
C GLY A 21 -7.37 8.52 11.23
N GLY A 22 -7.79 9.32 10.25
CA GLY A 22 -7.20 10.61 10.03
C GLY A 22 -6.70 10.75 8.62
N ARG A 23 -5.83 11.69 8.42
CA ARG A 23 -5.34 12.05 7.10
C ARG A 23 -3.94 11.49 6.91
N LEU A 24 -3.73 10.89 5.75
CA LEU A 24 -2.42 10.40 5.37
C LEU A 24 -1.82 11.40 4.39
N GLY A 25 -0.67 11.91 4.71
CA GLY A 25 -0.02 12.85 3.82
C GLY A 25 0.51 12.15 2.58
N ARG A 26 0.87 12.93 1.59
CA ARG A 26 1.47 12.41 0.38
C ARG A 26 2.77 11.71 0.71
N PHE A 27 3.00 10.56 0.05
CA PHE A 27 4.21 9.74 0.23
C PHE A 27 4.32 9.13 1.62
N THR A 28 3.19 8.94 2.29
CA THR A 28 3.18 8.18 3.53
C THR A 28 3.42 6.72 3.19
N GLU A 29 4.34 6.10 3.90
CA GLU A 29 4.69 4.71 3.63
C GLU A 29 3.91 3.76 4.51
N GLY A 30 3.71 2.55 4.00
CA GLY A 30 3.02 1.53 4.74
C GLY A 30 3.35 0.16 4.23
N THR A 31 2.79 -0.83 4.91
CA THR A 31 3.00 -2.23 4.57
C THR A 31 1.65 -2.85 4.23
N ILE A 32 1.58 -3.51 3.10
CA ILE A 32 0.33 -4.12 2.65
C ILE A 32 0.01 -5.32 3.51
N GLN A 33 -1.22 -5.37 4.02
CA GLN A 33 -1.69 -6.47 4.84
C GLN A 33 -2.51 -7.46 4.04
N GLY A 34 -3.12 -7.02 2.96
CA GLY A 34 -3.93 -7.90 2.14
C GLY A 34 -4.76 -7.13 1.15
N VAL A 35 -5.48 -7.87 0.33
CA VAL A 35 -6.37 -7.30 -0.65
C VAL A 35 -7.77 -7.85 -0.39
N ILE A 36 -8.75 -6.99 -0.40
CA ILE A 36 -10.12 -7.35 -0.11
C ILE A 36 -10.99 -6.98 -1.30
N ASP A 37 -11.81 -7.93 -1.73
CA ASP A 37 -12.82 -7.66 -2.75
C ASP A 37 -14.09 -7.22 -2.07
N ASN A 38 -14.61 -6.09 -2.48
CA ASN A 38 -15.83 -5.57 -1.90
C ASN A 38 -16.71 -5.02 -3.00
N LEU A 39 -17.76 -5.78 -3.33
CA LEU A 39 -18.74 -5.35 -4.33
C LEU A 39 -18.09 -5.03 -5.67
N GLY A 40 -17.16 -5.89 -6.09
CA GLY A 40 -16.51 -5.71 -7.37
C GLY A 40 -15.36 -4.75 -7.37
N ARG A 41 -15.01 -4.21 -6.20
CA ARG A 41 -13.87 -3.32 -6.08
C ARG A 41 -12.82 -3.96 -5.22
N GLN A 42 -11.58 -3.71 -5.55
CA GLN A 42 -10.48 -4.20 -4.76
C GLN A 42 -9.98 -3.10 -3.85
N LEU A 43 -9.94 -3.41 -2.56
CA LEU A 43 -9.40 -2.50 -1.57
C LEU A 43 -8.14 -3.12 -0.99
N ILE A 44 -7.15 -2.32 -0.79
CA ILE A 44 -5.89 -2.79 -0.25
C ILE A 44 -5.79 -2.35 1.19
N SER A 45 -5.62 -3.32 2.08
CA SER A 45 -5.47 -3.05 3.50
C SER A 45 -4.01 -2.77 3.76
N VAL A 46 -3.73 -1.62 4.34
CA VAL A 46 -2.35 -1.19 4.56
C VAL A 46 -2.20 -0.72 5.99
N GLU A 47 -1.14 -1.17 6.62
CA GLU A 47 -0.75 -0.63 7.90
C GLU A 47 0.26 0.47 7.65
N TRP A 48 -0.15 1.69 7.92
CA TRP A 48 0.67 2.86 7.61
C TRP A 48 1.67 3.13 8.71
N ASP A 49 2.76 3.79 8.37
CA ASP A 49 3.82 4.07 9.33
C ASP A 49 3.32 4.87 10.52
N SER A 50 2.23 5.58 10.36
CA SER A 50 1.64 6.32 11.47
C SER A 50 1.00 5.42 12.50
N GLY A 51 0.89 4.13 12.21
CA GLY A 51 0.25 3.19 13.11
C GLY A 51 -1.21 2.95 12.80
N VAL A 52 -1.73 3.62 11.80
CA VAL A 52 -3.12 3.49 11.40
C VAL A 52 -3.22 2.41 10.32
N THR A 53 -4.25 1.56 10.43
CA THR A 53 -4.56 0.61 9.38
C THR A 53 -5.76 1.15 8.62
N ALA A 54 -5.65 1.25 7.32
CA ALA A 54 -6.71 1.80 6.50
C ALA A 54 -6.71 1.14 5.13
N TYR A 55 -7.86 1.24 4.47
CA TYR A 55 -8.01 0.67 3.13
C TYR A 55 -7.83 1.76 2.10
N VAL A 56 -7.19 1.42 1.01
CA VAL A 56 -7.00 2.35 -0.09
C VAL A 56 -7.26 1.63 -1.39
N PHE A 57 -7.50 2.40 -2.44
CA PHE A 57 -7.60 1.85 -3.78
C PHE A 57 -6.22 1.73 -4.37
N PHE A 58 -6.09 0.81 -5.32
CA PHE A 58 -4.80 0.54 -5.93
C PHE A 58 -4.20 1.80 -6.56
N ASN A 59 -5.05 2.65 -7.14
CA ASN A 59 -4.53 3.84 -7.81
C ASN A 59 -4.19 4.98 -6.85
N GLU A 60 -4.36 4.76 -5.55
CA GLU A 60 -3.99 5.77 -4.56
C GLU A 60 -2.63 5.52 -3.97
N ILE A 61 -2.00 4.42 -4.34
CA ILE A 61 -0.70 4.07 -3.78
C ILE A 61 0.25 3.69 -4.91
N GLU A 62 1.51 3.67 -4.54
CA GLU A 62 2.58 3.25 -5.42
C GLU A 62 3.28 2.11 -4.72
N ILE A 63 3.41 0.96 -5.38
CA ILE A 63 4.08 -0.20 -4.80
C ILE A 63 5.58 0.03 -4.88
N LYS A 64 6.24 -0.14 -3.75
CA LYS A 64 7.68 -0.03 -3.71
C LYS A 64 8.26 -1.41 -3.99
N THR A 65 8.51 -1.66 -5.20
CA THR A 65 9.09 -2.93 -5.57
C THR A 65 10.51 -2.89 -5.19
N ARG A 66 11.01 -3.85 -4.53
CA ARG A 66 12.20 -3.89 -4.10
C ARG A 66 13.01 -4.59 -4.82
N VAL A 67 13.67 -4.40 -5.21
CA VAL A 67 14.40 -5.05 -6.00
C VAL A 67 15.62 -5.37 -5.52
N GLU A 68 15.98 -5.79 -5.30
CA GLU A 68 16.84 -6.06 -4.83
C GLU A 68 17.78 -6.23 -5.11
N PRO A 69 18.26 -6.39 -5.15
CA PRO A 69 19.11 -6.34 -5.35
C PRO A 69 19.90 -6.50 -5.59
N GLU A 70 19.95 -6.63 -5.59
CA GLU A 70 20.47 -6.66 -5.82
C GLU A 70 21.18 -6.53 -5.82
N ALA A 71 21.41 -6.64 -5.72
CA ALA A 71 21.91 -6.49 -5.72
C ALA A 71 22.73 -6.37 -5.78
N SER A 72 23.07 -6.47 -5.76
CA SER A 72 23.69 -6.37 -5.83
C SER A 72 24.53 -6.55 -6.16
N PHE A 73 25.03 -6.67 -6.37
CA PHE A 73 25.69 -6.85 -6.76
C PHE A 73 26.55 -6.61 -7.05
N PHE A 74 26.87 -6.61 -7.03
CA PHE A 74 27.57 -6.54 -7.38
C PHE A 74 28.11 -6.52 -7.30
#